data_3f4b7e63342aa43d1f55cd749e24d824
#
_entry.id   3f4b7e63342aa43d1f55cd749e24d824
#
_cell.length_a   1.000
_cell.length_b   1.000
_cell.length_c   1.000
_cell.angle_alpha   90.00
_cell.angle_beta   90.00
_cell.angle_gamma   90.00
#
_symmetry.space_group_name_H-M   'P 1'
#
loop_
_entity.id
_entity.type
_entity.pdbx_description
1 polymer ?
#
loop_
_entity_poly.entity_id
_entity_poly.type
_entity_poly.pdbx_seq_one_letter_code
_entity_poly.pdbx_strand_id
1 'polypeptide(L)'
;MEVACLDLEGVLIPEIWIEFANKTGIEELKATTRDIPDYDVLMKQRLRILDEHGFKLQDIQEVIATLKPLEGAVEFVDWLRERFQVIIL
;
A
#
# COMPACT_ATOMS: atom_id res chain seq x y z
N MET A 1 -17.72 23.72 5.27
CA MET A 1 -16.96 22.65 5.92
C MET A 1 -15.68 22.40 5.13
N GLU A 2 -14.56 22.33 5.79
CA GLU A 2 -13.30 22.03 5.14
C GLU A 2 -13.15 20.53 4.87
N VAL A 3 -12.37 20.20 3.85
CA VAL A 3 -12.15 18.83 3.40
C VAL A 3 -10.70 18.43 3.71
N ALA A 4 -10.53 17.25 4.32
CA ALA A 4 -9.22 16.63 4.53
C ALA A 4 -9.08 15.44 3.56
N CYS A 5 -8.06 15.47 2.72
CA CYS A 5 -7.75 14.38 1.80
C CYS A 5 -6.56 13.59 2.35
N LEU A 6 -6.72 12.28 2.49
CA LEU A 6 -5.69 11.41 3.03
C LEU A 6 -5.29 10.34 2.02
N ASP A 7 -3.99 10.03 1.98
CA ASP A 7 -3.50 8.81 1.36
C ASP A 7 -3.87 7.62 2.23
N LEU A 8 -4.01 6.47 1.62
CA LEU A 8 -4.30 5.22 2.32
C LEU A 8 -3.01 4.49 2.70
N GLU A 9 -2.21 4.12 1.70
CA GLU A 9 -0.97 3.36 1.92
C GLU A 9 0.13 4.23 2.54
N GLY A 10 0.80 3.69 3.57
CA GLY A 10 1.87 4.39 4.26
C GLY A 10 1.39 5.48 5.22
N VAL A 11 0.10 5.76 5.26
CA VAL A 11 -0.51 6.75 6.16
C VAL A 11 -1.50 6.08 7.12
N LEU A 12 -2.43 5.31 6.58
CA LEU A 12 -3.47 4.63 7.37
C LEU A 12 -3.26 3.12 7.46
N ILE A 13 -2.70 2.54 6.40
CA ILE A 13 -2.34 1.11 6.35
C ILE A 13 -0.90 0.99 5.85
N PRO A 14 -0.25 -0.18 6.06
CA PRO A 14 1.08 -0.43 5.49
C PRO A 14 1.06 -0.40 3.96
N GLU A 15 2.23 -0.14 3.36
CA GLU A 15 2.40 -0.20 1.91
C GLU A 15 2.27 -1.65 1.42
N ILE A 16 1.37 -1.88 0.47
CA ILE A 16 0.99 -3.22 0.02
C ILE A 16 2.18 -4.00 -0.57
N TRP A 17 2.96 -3.38 -1.44
CA TRP A 17 4.10 -4.06 -2.07
C TRP A 17 5.21 -4.40 -1.07
N ILE A 18 5.44 -3.55 -0.07
CA ILE A 18 6.40 -3.82 1.00
C ILE A 18 5.94 -5.02 1.82
N GLU A 19 4.66 -5.08 2.18
CA GLU A 19 4.11 -6.22 2.91
C GLU A 19 4.13 -7.51 2.10
N PHE A 20 3.84 -7.43 0.80
CA PHE A 20 3.94 -8.57 -0.09
C PHE A 20 5.38 -9.08 -0.20
N ALA A 21 6.35 -8.17 -0.30
CA ALA A 21 7.77 -8.51 -0.30
C ALA A 21 8.18 -9.22 1.00
N ASN A 22 7.73 -8.71 2.14
CA ASN A 22 8.03 -9.31 3.43
C ASN A 22 7.46 -10.73 3.55
N LYS A 23 6.24 -10.94 3.09
CA LYS A 23 5.57 -12.25 3.19
C LYS A 23 6.12 -13.28 2.22
N THR A 24 6.59 -12.84 1.06
CA THR A 24 7.14 -13.74 0.04
C THR A 24 8.66 -13.91 0.13
N GLY A 25 9.34 -13.01 0.84
CA GLY A 25 10.80 -13.01 0.92
C GLY A 25 11.48 -12.45 -0.32
N ILE A 26 10.75 -11.79 -1.23
CA ILE A 26 11.29 -11.26 -2.46
C ILE A 26 11.70 -9.80 -2.26
N GLU A 27 12.99 -9.57 -1.97
CA GLU A 27 13.50 -8.23 -1.66
C GLU A 27 13.31 -7.21 -2.79
N GLU A 28 13.39 -7.64 -4.04
CA GLU A 28 13.23 -6.75 -5.19
C GLU A 28 11.86 -6.06 -5.22
N LEU A 29 10.83 -6.67 -4.61
CA LEU A 29 9.50 -6.09 -4.55
C LEU A 29 9.38 -4.92 -3.56
N LYS A 30 10.42 -4.67 -2.76
CA LYS A 30 10.46 -3.50 -1.87
C LYS A 30 10.83 -2.21 -2.59
N ALA A 31 11.26 -2.27 -3.84
CA ALA A 31 11.56 -1.09 -4.62
C ALA A 31 10.32 -0.21 -4.79
N THR A 32 10.51 1.09 -4.64
CA THR A 32 9.46 2.10 -4.78
C THR A 32 9.88 3.13 -5.82
N THR A 33 9.04 4.14 -6.04
CA THR A 33 9.39 5.23 -6.96
C THR A 33 10.59 6.06 -6.47
N ARG A 34 11.01 5.89 -5.23
CA ARG A 34 12.26 6.48 -4.71
C ARG A 34 13.47 5.79 -5.29
N ASP A 35 13.38 4.49 -5.60
CA ASP A 35 14.46 3.69 -6.18
C ASP A 35 14.38 3.69 -7.72
N ILE A 36 13.15 3.58 -8.25
CA ILE A 36 12.87 3.58 -9.68
C ILE A 36 11.83 4.67 -9.95
N PRO A 37 12.28 5.90 -10.29
CA PRO A 37 11.36 7.05 -10.42
C PRO A 37 10.29 6.90 -11.50
N ASP A 38 10.57 6.15 -12.58
CA ASP A 38 9.59 5.91 -13.63
C ASP A 38 8.61 4.82 -13.16
N TYR A 39 7.35 5.21 -12.95
CA TYR A 39 6.31 4.31 -12.45
C TYR A 39 6.06 3.12 -13.38
N ASP A 40 6.08 3.34 -14.70
CA ASP A 40 5.84 2.27 -15.66
C ASP A 40 6.95 1.23 -15.61
N VAL A 41 8.20 1.69 -15.46
CA VAL A 41 9.36 0.79 -15.29
C VAL A 41 9.21 -0.02 -14.01
N LEU A 42 8.84 0.64 -12.92
CA LEU A 42 8.64 -0.02 -11.63
C LEU A 42 7.54 -1.09 -11.72
N MET A 43 6.42 -0.76 -12.34
CA MET A 43 5.30 -1.70 -12.48
C MET A 43 5.66 -2.88 -13.37
N LYS A 44 6.41 -2.66 -14.45
CA LYS A 44 6.89 -3.75 -15.31
C LYS A 44 7.80 -4.71 -14.53
N GLN A 45 8.67 -4.16 -13.68
CA GLN A 45 9.53 -4.98 -12.81
C GLN A 45 8.68 -5.83 -11.85
N ARG A 46 7.70 -5.22 -11.20
CA ARG A 46 6.81 -5.93 -10.28
C ARG A 46 6.04 -7.06 -10.96
N LEU A 47 5.48 -6.77 -12.13
CA LEU A 47 4.72 -7.77 -12.88
C LEU A 47 5.62 -8.92 -13.36
N ARG A 48 6.84 -8.63 -13.79
CA ARG A 48 7.82 -9.64 -14.18
C ARG A 48 8.15 -10.57 -13.01
N ILE A 49 8.38 -10.01 -11.84
CA ILE A 49 8.70 -10.79 -10.63
C ILE A 49 7.53 -11.68 -10.24
N LEU A 50 6.30 -11.17 -10.27
CA LEU A 50 5.10 -11.96 -10.00
C LEU A 50 5.00 -13.15 -10.97
N ASP A 51 5.21 -12.90 -12.25
CA ASP A 51 5.14 -13.92 -13.29
C ASP A 51 6.22 -15.00 -13.08
N GLU A 52 7.47 -14.58 -12.81
CA GLU A 52 8.58 -15.51 -12.58
C GLU A 52 8.34 -16.43 -11.37
N HIS A 53 7.61 -15.96 -10.37
CA HIS A 53 7.32 -16.74 -9.16
C HIS A 53 5.96 -17.41 -9.18
N GLY A 54 5.20 -17.26 -10.26
CA GLY A 54 3.88 -17.87 -10.40
C GLY A 54 2.81 -17.21 -9.52
N PHE A 55 3.04 -16.00 -9.04
CA PHE A 55 2.05 -15.25 -8.27
C PHE A 55 1.02 -14.58 -9.17
N LYS A 56 -0.22 -14.52 -8.69
CA LYS A 56 -1.35 -13.93 -9.38
C LYS A 56 -2.02 -12.86 -8.51
N LEU A 57 -2.99 -12.16 -9.08
CA LEU A 57 -3.75 -11.15 -8.35
C LEU A 57 -4.32 -11.69 -7.02
N GLN A 58 -4.78 -12.94 -7.02
CA GLN A 58 -5.30 -13.57 -5.81
C GLN A 58 -4.29 -13.59 -4.67
N ASP A 59 -3.02 -13.81 -4.97
CA ASP A 59 -1.97 -13.84 -3.95
C ASP A 59 -1.79 -12.48 -3.29
N ILE A 60 -1.88 -11.40 -4.09
CA ILE A 60 -1.82 -10.03 -3.58
C ILE A 60 -3.06 -9.73 -2.75
N GLN A 61 -4.23 -10.15 -3.19
CA GLN A 61 -5.48 -9.95 -2.46
C GLN A 61 -5.45 -10.65 -1.09
N GLU A 62 -4.84 -11.82 -1.00
CA GLU A 62 -4.67 -12.53 0.27
C GLU A 62 -3.80 -11.74 1.24
N VAL A 63 -2.74 -11.11 0.75
CA VAL A 63 -1.90 -10.25 1.58
C VAL A 63 -2.67 -9.01 2.04
N ILE A 64 -3.39 -8.37 1.13
CA ILE A 64 -4.21 -7.19 1.46
C ILE A 64 -5.21 -7.52 2.57
N ALA A 65 -5.82 -8.70 2.52
CA ALA A 65 -6.79 -9.13 3.53
C ALA A 65 -6.19 -9.28 4.93
N THR A 66 -4.87 -9.39 5.04
CA THR A 66 -4.18 -9.49 6.34
C THR A 66 -3.73 -8.14 6.89
N LEU A 67 -3.82 -7.07 6.10
CA LEU A 67 -3.36 -5.76 6.53
C LEU A 67 -4.28 -5.17 7.59
N LYS A 68 -3.67 -4.52 8.58
CA LYS A 68 -4.39 -3.82 9.64
C LYS A 68 -4.04 -2.34 9.60
N PRO A 69 -4.91 -1.47 10.11
CA PRO A 69 -4.59 -0.04 10.22
C PRO A 69 -3.28 0.15 10.98
N LEU A 70 -2.52 1.16 10.59
CA LEU A 70 -1.34 1.57 11.34
C LEU A 70 -1.77 2.04 12.73
N GLU A 71 -0.85 1.94 13.71
CA GLU A 71 -1.12 2.39 15.07
C GLU A 71 -1.58 3.84 15.07
N GLY A 72 -2.71 4.11 15.74
CA GLY A 72 -3.29 5.45 15.82
C GLY A 72 -4.10 5.88 14.60
N ALA A 73 -4.14 5.08 13.52
CA ALA A 73 -4.83 5.48 12.29
C ALA A 73 -6.34 5.61 12.48
N VAL A 74 -6.96 4.65 13.17
CA VAL A 74 -8.41 4.67 13.41
C VAL A 74 -8.80 5.88 14.26
N GLU A 75 -8.08 6.12 15.34
CA GLU A 75 -8.31 7.24 16.24
C GLU A 75 -8.11 8.57 15.53
N PHE A 76 -7.09 8.66 14.68
CA PHE A 76 -6.80 9.85 13.88
C PHE A 76 -7.94 10.16 12.91
N VAL A 77 -8.42 9.16 12.19
CA VAL A 77 -9.53 9.33 11.24
C VAL A 77 -10.81 9.73 11.99
N ASP A 78 -11.10 9.12 13.13
CA ASP A 78 -12.26 9.46 13.95
C ASP A 78 -12.18 10.92 14.42
N TRP A 79 -10.99 11.36 14.84
CA TRP A 79 -10.75 12.73 15.24
C TRP A 79 -10.98 13.72 14.09
N LEU A 80 -10.49 13.38 12.88
CA LEU A 80 -10.68 14.21 11.69
C LEU A 80 -12.14 14.31 11.29
N ARG A 81 -12.87 13.20 11.33
CA ARG A 81 -14.27 13.16 10.89
C ARG A 81 -15.18 14.05 11.73
N GLU A 82 -14.80 14.34 12.95
CA GLU A 82 -15.55 15.28 13.79
C GLU A 82 -15.35 16.74 13.40
N ARG A 83 -14.27 17.05 12.63
CA ARG A 83 -13.85 18.42 12.30
C ARG A 83 -13.86 18.72 10.81
N PHE A 84 -13.71 17.70 9.99
CA PHE A 84 -13.60 17.83 8.53
C PHE A 84 -14.44 16.77 7.84
N GLN A 85 -14.77 17.05 6.56
CA GLN A 85 -15.19 15.99 5.68
C GLN A 85 -13.93 15.25 5.22
N VAL A 86 -13.83 13.94 5.49
CA VAL A 86 -12.63 13.14 5.19
C VAL A 86 -12.82 12.38 3.89
N ILE A 87 -11.84 12.49 3.00
CA ILE A 87 -11.77 11.73 1.76
C ILE A 87 -10.47 10.93 1.77
N ILE A 88 -10.57 9.62 1.58
CA ILE A 88 -9.41 8.72 1.49
C ILE A 88 -9.18 8.41 0.01
N LEU A 89 -7.99 8.70 -0.45
CA LEU A 89 -7.58 8.52 -1.85
C LEU A 89 -6.81 7.23 -2.07
#